data_289771e8ff6e882a57b2aeaa9aaa90c1
#
_entry.id   289771e8ff6e882a57b2aeaa9aaa90c1
#
_cell.length_a   1.000
_cell.length_b   1.000
_cell.length_c   1.000
_cell.angle_alpha   90.00
_cell.angle_beta   90.00
_cell.angle_gamma   90.00
#
_symmetry.space_group_name_H-M   'P 1'
#
loop_
_entity.id
_entity.type
_entity.pdbx_description
1 polymer ?
#
loop_
_entity_poly.entity_id
_entity_poly.type
_entity_poly.pdbx_seq_one_letter_code
_entity_poly.pdbx_strand_id
1 'polypeptide(L)'
;MKRKFNVLIVDDEFLARKLLSEYVSKVDFLQLIDTCSDATKAMEVINEEHIDILLLDIQMPDISGMEMLKLMNNKPAVILTTAYSEYAVDAFALGVVDYLLKPFDYARFLQAVNKAVNTISTETQSDAVNDYLMVK
;
A
#
# COMPACT_ATOMS: atom_id res chain seq x y z
N MET A 1 11.44 13.64 16.56
CA MET A 1 11.00 12.25 16.38
C MET A 1 10.70 11.98 14.92
N LYS A 2 11.12 10.84 14.45
CA LYS A 2 10.84 10.46 13.07
C LYS A 2 9.40 9.96 12.95
N ARG A 3 8.72 10.38 11.89
CA ARG A 3 7.39 9.89 11.56
C ARG A 3 7.47 8.42 11.18
N LYS A 4 6.53 7.62 11.66
CA LYS A 4 6.35 6.25 11.20
C LYS A 4 5.14 6.16 10.29
N PHE A 5 5.25 5.35 9.26
CA PHE A 5 4.18 5.12 8.30
C PHE A 5 3.48 3.82 8.62
N ASN A 6 2.18 3.89 8.78
CA ASN A 6 1.36 2.72 9.13
C ASN A 6 1.13 1.87 7.90
N VAL A 7 1.43 0.58 8.01
CA VAL A 7 1.36 -0.38 6.90
C VAL A 7 0.31 -1.44 7.20
N LEU A 8 -0.50 -1.74 6.20
CA LEU A 8 -1.42 -2.88 6.21
C LEU A 8 -1.01 -3.84 5.11
N ILE A 9 -0.91 -5.13 5.44
CA ILE A 9 -0.61 -6.21 4.49
C ILE A 9 -1.88 -6.99 4.23
N VAL A 10 -2.22 -7.18 2.95
CA VAL A 10 -3.40 -7.93 2.54
C VAL A 10 -2.98 -8.96 1.48
N ASP A 11 -3.05 -10.23 1.83
CA ASP A 11 -2.67 -11.34 0.96
C ASP A 11 -3.32 -12.60 1.51
N ASP A 12 -3.91 -13.42 0.65
CA ASP A 12 -4.59 -14.64 1.09
C ASP A 12 -3.62 -15.76 1.45
N GLU A 13 -2.35 -15.66 1.07
CA GLU A 13 -1.35 -16.67 1.36
C GLU A 13 -0.58 -16.34 2.64
N PHE A 14 -0.56 -17.31 3.56
CA PHE A 14 0.12 -17.14 4.84
C PHE A 14 1.61 -16.82 4.67
N LEU A 15 2.30 -17.54 3.78
CA LEU A 15 3.74 -17.34 3.59
C LEU A 15 4.05 -15.96 3.01
N ALA A 16 3.19 -15.45 2.15
CA ALA A 16 3.36 -14.10 1.61
C ALA A 16 3.19 -13.05 2.71
N ARG A 17 2.18 -13.20 3.57
CA ARG A 17 1.98 -12.29 4.70
C ARG A 17 3.18 -12.33 5.64
N LYS A 18 3.72 -13.52 5.91
CA LYS A 18 4.88 -13.68 6.79
C LYS A 18 6.11 -12.99 6.21
N LEU A 19 6.39 -13.21 4.92
CA LEU A 19 7.53 -12.59 4.25
C LEU A 19 7.44 -11.07 4.28
N LEU A 20 6.29 -10.53 3.93
CA LEU A 20 6.08 -9.09 3.92
C LEU A 20 6.17 -8.50 5.34
N SER A 21 5.67 -9.22 6.34
CA SER A 21 5.81 -8.79 7.75
C SER A 21 7.28 -8.71 8.17
N GLU A 22 8.08 -9.67 7.74
CA GLU A 22 9.52 -9.66 8.01
C GLU A 22 10.20 -8.47 7.32
N TYR A 23 9.85 -8.19 6.07
CA TYR A 23 10.40 -7.03 5.35
C TYR A 23 10.02 -5.72 6.03
N VAL A 24 8.76 -5.56 6.41
CA VAL A 24 8.29 -4.37 7.12
C VAL A 24 9.06 -4.17 8.42
N SER A 25 9.30 -5.26 9.16
CA SER A 25 10.00 -5.20 10.46
C SER A 25 11.43 -4.71 10.35
N LYS A 26 12.06 -4.83 9.19
CA LYS A 26 13.44 -4.38 8.97
C LYS A 26 13.54 -2.88 8.69
N VAL A 27 12.43 -2.20 8.47
CA VAL A 27 12.43 -0.79 8.07
C VAL A 27 11.97 0.07 9.26
N ASP A 28 12.88 0.88 9.79
CA ASP A 28 12.66 1.64 11.04
C ASP A 28 11.47 2.60 10.95
N PHE A 29 11.21 3.17 9.78
CA PHE A 29 10.15 4.16 9.61
C PHE A 29 8.79 3.54 9.23
N LEU A 30 8.67 2.22 9.25
CA LEU A 30 7.41 1.52 9.02
C LEU A 30 6.88 0.90 10.30
N GLN A 31 5.56 0.93 10.45
CA GLN A 31 4.87 0.29 11.56
C GLN A 31 3.77 -0.59 11.02
N LEU A 32 3.86 -1.89 11.25
CA LEU A 32 2.82 -2.83 10.79
C LEU A 32 1.61 -2.72 11.71
N ILE A 33 0.46 -2.37 11.13
CA ILE A 33 -0.80 -2.27 11.88
C ILE A 33 -1.49 -3.63 11.95
N ASP A 34 -1.58 -4.33 10.82
CA ASP A 34 -2.25 -5.63 10.78
C ASP A 34 -1.89 -6.35 9.50
N THR A 35 -2.23 -7.64 9.45
CA THR A 35 -2.20 -8.45 8.24
C THR A 35 -3.58 -9.07 8.05
N CYS A 36 -4.07 -9.04 6.82
CA CYS A 36 -5.40 -9.54 6.50
C CYS A 36 -5.31 -10.57 5.36
N SER A 37 -6.18 -11.56 5.40
CA SER A 37 -6.22 -12.62 4.37
C SER A 37 -7.27 -12.36 3.30
N ASP A 38 -8.11 -11.34 3.45
CA ASP A 38 -9.14 -11.02 2.47
C ASP A 38 -9.45 -9.52 2.46
N ALA A 39 -10.14 -9.08 1.41
CA ALA A 39 -10.44 -7.67 1.19
C ALA A 39 -11.46 -7.12 2.20
N THR A 40 -12.43 -7.91 2.60
CA THR A 40 -13.47 -7.46 3.54
C THR A 40 -12.85 -7.05 4.87
N LYS A 41 -11.98 -7.90 5.40
CA LYS A 41 -11.27 -7.62 6.65
C LYS A 41 -10.37 -6.39 6.49
N ALA A 42 -9.68 -6.30 5.36
CA ALA A 42 -8.79 -5.17 5.08
C ALA A 42 -9.56 -3.84 5.07
N MET A 43 -10.72 -3.82 4.44
CA MET A 43 -11.53 -2.60 4.39
C MET A 43 -12.04 -2.18 5.77
N GLU A 44 -12.34 -3.15 6.65
CA GLU A 44 -12.66 -2.86 8.04
C GLU A 44 -11.50 -2.17 8.75
N VAL A 45 -10.29 -2.70 8.60
CA VAL A 45 -9.10 -2.11 9.23
C VAL A 45 -8.86 -0.70 8.71
N ILE A 46 -8.98 -0.49 7.40
CA ILE A 46 -8.77 0.84 6.79
C ILE A 46 -9.78 1.86 7.32
N ASN A 47 -11.00 1.43 7.61
CA ASN A 47 -12.02 2.31 8.19
C ASN A 47 -11.75 2.65 9.65
N GLU A 48 -11.16 1.74 10.41
CA GLU A 48 -10.92 1.90 11.84
C GLU A 48 -9.57 2.52 12.18
N GLU A 49 -8.57 2.26 11.36
CA GLU A 49 -7.18 2.65 11.62
C GLU A 49 -6.67 3.55 10.51
N HIS A 50 -5.76 4.45 10.86
CA HIS A 50 -5.08 5.26 9.84
C HIS A 50 -4.00 4.40 9.16
N ILE A 51 -4.15 4.16 7.88
CA ILE A 51 -3.20 3.39 7.07
C ILE A 51 -2.56 4.32 6.04
N ASP A 52 -1.23 4.39 6.05
CA ASP A 52 -0.46 5.18 5.10
C ASP A 52 -0.11 4.40 3.84
N ILE A 53 0.25 3.12 4.00
CA ILE A 53 0.73 2.27 2.91
C ILE A 53 -0.02 0.94 2.96
N LEU A 54 -0.59 0.55 1.82
CA LEU A 54 -1.31 -0.71 1.67
C LEU A 54 -0.52 -1.62 0.74
N LEU A 55 -0.09 -2.78 1.24
CA LEU A 55 0.52 -3.85 0.45
C LEU A 55 -0.59 -4.84 0.13
N LEU A 56 -1.02 -4.89 -1.13
CA LEU A 56 -2.25 -5.56 -1.53
C LEU A 56 -2.00 -6.56 -2.64
N ASP A 57 -2.33 -7.83 -2.37
CA ASP A 57 -2.31 -8.88 -3.39
C ASP A 57 -3.50 -8.73 -4.34
N ILE A 58 -3.28 -8.98 -5.61
CA ILE A 58 -4.37 -8.94 -6.60
C ILE A 58 -5.25 -10.18 -6.50
N GLN A 59 -4.64 -11.35 -6.37
CA GLN A 59 -5.35 -12.63 -6.43
C GLN A 59 -5.86 -13.04 -5.06
N MET A 60 -7.11 -12.75 -4.77
CA MET A 60 -7.76 -13.13 -3.52
C MET A 60 -9.17 -13.66 -3.80
N PRO A 61 -9.70 -14.55 -2.93
CA PRO A 61 -11.06 -15.03 -3.10
C PRO A 61 -12.09 -13.92 -2.86
N ASP A 62 -13.26 -14.07 -3.43
CA ASP A 62 -14.42 -13.19 -3.31
C ASP A 62 -14.21 -11.81 -3.93
N ILE A 63 -13.38 -10.97 -3.32
CA ILE A 63 -13.05 -9.64 -3.84
C ILE A 63 -11.55 -9.61 -4.13
N SER A 64 -11.18 -9.37 -5.39
CA SER A 64 -9.78 -9.25 -5.78
C SER A 64 -9.19 -7.92 -5.31
N GLY A 65 -7.86 -7.81 -5.33
CA GLY A 65 -7.20 -6.55 -5.02
C GLY A 65 -7.64 -5.43 -5.96
N MET A 66 -7.80 -5.72 -7.25
CA MET A 66 -8.26 -4.71 -8.22
C MET A 66 -9.68 -4.24 -7.90
N GLU A 67 -10.57 -5.17 -7.55
CA GLU A 67 -11.93 -4.82 -7.15
C GLU A 67 -11.94 -3.99 -5.87
N MET A 68 -11.10 -4.36 -4.90
CA MET A 68 -10.97 -3.60 -3.65
C MET A 68 -10.53 -2.16 -3.91
N LEU A 69 -9.57 -1.96 -4.82
CA LEU A 69 -9.13 -0.62 -5.21
C LEU A 69 -10.27 0.24 -5.74
N LYS A 70 -11.15 -0.35 -6.53
CA LYS A 70 -12.29 0.37 -7.11
C LYS A 70 -13.33 0.73 -6.07
N LEU A 71 -13.42 -0.05 -4.99
CA LEU A 71 -14.40 0.17 -3.92
C LEU A 71 -13.95 1.23 -2.91
N MET A 72 -12.65 1.50 -2.81
CA MET A 72 -12.13 2.45 -1.83
C MET A 72 -12.23 3.88 -2.34
N ASN A 73 -12.72 4.79 -1.51
CA ASN A 73 -12.82 6.22 -1.83
C ASN A 73 -11.54 6.99 -1.49
N ASN A 74 -11.10 6.90 -0.24
CA ASN A 74 -9.86 7.55 0.22
C ASN A 74 -8.79 6.48 0.37
N LYS A 75 -7.95 6.35 -0.64
CA LYS A 75 -6.95 5.27 -0.68
C LYS A 75 -5.67 5.69 0.01
N PRO A 76 -5.06 4.79 0.80
CA PRO A 76 -3.66 4.95 1.17
C PRO A 76 -2.76 4.84 -0.08
N ALA A 77 -1.46 5.03 0.09
CA ALA A 77 -0.52 4.72 -0.98
C ALA A 77 -0.51 3.20 -1.18
N VAL A 78 -0.88 2.74 -2.37
CA VAL A 78 -1.05 1.30 -2.64
C VAL A 78 0.13 0.75 -3.42
N ILE A 79 0.69 -0.34 -2.93
CA ILE A 79 1.67 -1.16 -3.63
C ILE A 79 1.00 -2.52 -3.87
N LEU A 80 0.76 -2.86 -5.14
CA LEU A 80 0.19 -4.15 -5.48
C LEU A 80 1.27 -5.22 -5.57
N THR A 81 0.92 -6.43 -5.15
CA THR A 81 1.78 -7.59 -5.28
C THR A 81 1.03 -8.68 -6.04
N THR A 82 1.69 -9.34 -6.98
CA THR A 82 1.04 -10.37 -7.80
C THR A 82 2.06 -11.24 -8.50
N ALA A 83 1.65 -12.46 -8.86
CA ALA A 83 2.43 -13.35 -9.71
C ALA A 83 2.25 -13.03 -11.21
N TYR A 84 1.35 -12.09 -11.57
CA TYR A 84 0.96 -11.84 -12.96
C TYR A 84 1.25 -10.39 -13.36
N SER A 85 1.92 -10.24 -14.52
CA SER A 85 2.27 -8.91 -15.04
C SER A 85 1.14 -8.22 -15.80
N GLU A 86 0.11 -8.96 -16.19
CA GLU A 86 -0.94 -8.48 -17.11
C GLU A 86 -1.86 -7.40 -16.52
N TYR A 87 -1.85 -7.20 -15.20
CA TYR A 87 -2.70 -6.21 -14.54
C TYR A 87 -2.02 -4.84 -14.34
N ALA A 88 -0.76 -4.72 -14.74
CA ALA A 88 0.04 -3.53 -14.40
C ALA A 88 -0.56 -2.25 -14.97
N VAL A 89 -0.98 -2.25 -16.24
CA VAL A 89 -1.52 -1.05 -16.88
C VAL A 89 -2.79 -0.59 -16.16
N ASP A 90 -3.71 -1.51 -15.90
CA ASP A 90 -4.96 -1.19 -15.20
C ASP A 90 -4.70 -0.72 -13.78
N ALA A 91 -3.72 -1.32 -13.10
CA ALA A 91 -3.36 -0.95 -11.73
C ALA A 91 -2.84 0.49 -11.66
N PHE A 92 -1.93 0.86 -12.55
CA PHE A 92 -1.41 2.24 -12.57
C PHE A 92 -2.49 3.24 -12.95
N ALA A 93 -3.45 2.85 -13.78
CA ALA A 93 -4.60 3.69 -14.10
C ALA A 93 -5.48 3.96 -12.85
N LEU A 94 -5.47 3.05 -11.88
CA LEU A 94 -6.18 3.22 -10.61
C LEU A 94 -5.36 3.96 -9.55
N GLY A 95 -4.17 4.43 -9.89
CA GLY A 95 -3.37 5.28 -9.02
C GLY A 95 -2.47 4.55 -8.02
N VAL A 96 -2.13 3.28 -8.26
CA VAL A 96 -1.18 2.59 -7.39
C VAL A 96 0.21 3.20 -7.52
N VAL A 97 0.97 3.16 -6.43
CA VAL A 97 2.33 3.71 -6.40
C VAL A 97 3.31 2.80 -7.11
N ASP A 98 3.16 1.50 -6.93
CA ASP A 98 4.05 0.53 -7.55
C ASP A 98 3.37 -0.82 -7.69
N TYR A 99 4.00 -1.70 -8.46
CA TYR A 99 3.48 -3.01 -8.82
C TYR A 99 4.63 -4.01 -8.69
N LEU A 100 4.55 -4.91 -7.70
CA LEU A 100 5.61 -5.88 -7.41
C LEU A 100 5.24 -7.25 -7.95
N LEU A 101 6.04 -7.73 -8.89
CA LEU A 101 5.84 -9.06 -9.46
C LEU A 101 6.52 -10.10 -8.58
N LYS A 102 5.77 -11.08 -8.11
CA LYS A 102 6.29 -12.19 -7.28
C LYS A 102 7.09 -13.15 -8.14
N PRO A 103 8.21 -13.68 -7.64
CA PRO A 103 8.85 -13.34 -6.37
C PRO A 103 9.65 -12.04 -6.48
N PHE A 104 9.68 -11.26 -5.43
CA PHE A 104 10.50 -10.04 -5.37
C PHE A 104 11.38 -10.09 -4.11
N ASP A 105 12.53 -9.44 -4.18
CA ASP A 105 13.45 -9.42 -3.06
C ASP A 105 13.24 -8.18 -2.18
N TYR A 106 13.97 -8.12 -1.09
CA TYR A 106 13.88 -7.01 -0.13
C TYR A 106 14.25 -5.67 -0.78
N ALA A 107 15.26 -5.65 -1.64
CA ALA A 107 15.68 -4.41 -2.33
C ALA A 107 14.54 -3.85 -3.20
N ARG A 108 13.84 -4.72 -3.92
CA ARG A 108 12.69 -4.30 -4.73
C ARG A 108 11.54 -3.80 -3.87
N PHE A 109 11.28 -4.48 -2.75
CA PHE A 109 10.31 -4.03 -1.75
C PHE A 109 10.64 -2.62 -1.26
N LEU A 110 11.91 -2.38 -0.89
CA LEU A 110 12.36 -1.07 -0.43
C LEU A 110 12.15 0.04 -1.47
N GLN A 111 12.40 -0.25 -2.74
CA GLN A 111 12.14 0.72 -3.81
C GLN A 111 10.68 1.15 -3.83
N ALA A 112 9.77 0.20 -3.72
CA ALA A 112 8.33 0.49 -3.70
C ALA A 112 7.94 1.32 -2.48
N VAL A 113 8.45 0.94 -1.32
CA VAL A 113 8.18 1.64 -0.06
C VAL A 113 8.70 3.09 -0.13
N ASN A 114 9.91 3.28 -0.67
CA ASN A 114 10.46 4.64 -0.83
C ASN A 114 9.61 5.49 -1.76
N LYS A 115 9.11 4.91 -2.85
CA LYS A 115 8.16 5.61 -3.74
C LYS A 115 6.89 6.01 -2.97
N ALA A 116 6.35 5.11 -2.18
CA ALA A 116 5.13 5.37 -1.40
C ALA A 116 5.36 6.51 -0.41
N VAL A 117 6.45 6.48 0.34
CA VAL A 117 6.81 7.51 1.30
C VAL A 117 6.97 8.86 0.60
N ASN A 118 7.67 8.89 -0.54
CA ASN A 118 7.85 10.11 -1.31
C ASN A 118 6.52 10.66 -1.83
N THR A 119 5.64 9.80 -2.30
CA THR A 119 4.31 10.20 -2.78
C THR A 119 3.50 10.86 -1.65
N ILE A 120 3.49 10.25 -0.48
CA ILE A 120 2.77 10.79 0.69
C ILE A 120 3.36 12.14 1.10
N SER A 121 4.68 12.25 1.16
CA SER A 121 5.35 13.50 1.53
C SER A 121 5.12 14.60 0.51
N THR A 122 5.16 14.28 -0.79
CA THR A 122 4.92 15.24 -1.87
C THR A 122 3.48 15.75 -1.84
N GLU A 123 2.51 14.88 -1.64
CA GLU A 123 1.10 15.27 -1.53
C GLU A 123 0.90 16.22 -0.36
N THR A 124 1.51 15.93 0.79
CA THR A 124 1.44 16.80 1.96
C THR A 124 2.05 18.17 1.66
N GLN A 125 3.19 18.23 0.98
CA GLN A 125 3.83 19.47 0.59
C GLN A 125 3.00 20.25 -0.43
N SER A 126 2.42 19.58 -1.42
CA SER A 126 1.55 20.20 -2.42
C SER A 126 0.32 20.81 -1.77
N ASP A 127 -0.29 20.12 -0.85
CA ASP A 127 -1.45 20.62 -0.11
C ASP A 127 -1.08 21.86 0.70
N ALA A 128 0.05 21.84 1.40
CA ALA A 128 0.54 22.98 2.17
C ALA A 128 0.82 24.19 1.27
N VAL A 129 1.43 23.98 0.12
CA VAL A 129 1.71 25.06 -0.83
C VAL A 129 0.42 25.62 -1.41
N ASN A 130 -0.52 24.76 -1.77
CA ASN A 130 -1.80 25.20 -2.31
C ASN A 130 -2.59 26.02 -1.28
N ASP A 131 -2.61 25.58 -0.03
CA ASP A 131 -3.25 26.33 1.06
C ASP A 131 -2.61 27.71 1.23
N TYR A 132 -1.30 27.78 1.20
CA TYR A 132 -0.56 29.03 1.29
C TYR A 132 -0.93 29.99 0.16
N LEU A 133 -0.96 29.47 -1.07
CA LEU A 133 -1.29 30.29 -2.24
C LEU A 133 -2.73 30.80 -2.24
N MET A 134 -3.65 30.03 -1.70
CA MET A 134 -5.06 30.39 -1.64
C MET A 134 -5.35 31.49 -0.62
N VAL A 135 -4.48 31.66 0.35
CA VAL A 135 -4.65 32.69 1.40
C VAL A 135 -4.39 34.09 0.84
N LYS A 136 -3.70 34.18 -0.27
CA LYS A 136 -3.47 35.46 -0.93
C LYS A 136 -4.76 36.01 -1.53
#